data_f11581f32ba527635228656be0b35895
#
_entry.id   f11581f32ba527635228656be0b35895
#
_cell.length_a   1.000
_cell.length_b   1.000
_cell.length_c   1.000
_cell.angle_alpha   90.00
_cell.angle_beta   90.00
_cell.angle_gamma   90.00
#
_symmetry.space_group_name_H-M   'P 1'
#
loop_
_entity.id
_entity.type
_entity.pdbx_description
1 polymer ?
#
loop_
_entity_poly.entity_id
_entity_poly.type
_entity_poly.pdbx_seq_one_letter_code
_entity_poly.pdbx_strand_id
1 'polypeptide(L)' 'MNPVYLTVLEICGDYARLRSDDGAERQTALFLLPEGIDDGTRLKFENFSYEIL' A
#
# COMPACT_ATOMS: atom_id res chain seq x y z
N MET A 1 3.10 5.77 -17.22
CA MET A 1 3.70 5.63 -15.87
C MET A 1 3.63 4.17 -15.45
N ASN A 2 4.74 3.65 -14.92
CA ASN A 2 4.78 2.25 -14.52
C ASN A 2 4.11 2.06 -13.18
N PRO A 3 3.33 1.00 -13.00
CA PRO A 3 2.73 0.72 -11.70
C PRO A 3 3.81 0.34 -10.68
N VAL A 4 3.53 0.64 -9.41
CA VAL A 4 4.36 0.22 -8.29
C VAL A 4 3.58 -0.84 -7.51
N TYR A 5 4.24 -1.95 -7.21
CA TYR A 5 3.62 -3.03 -6.45
C TYR A 5 4.13 -2.99 -5.03
N LEU A 6 3.22 -3.10 -4.07
CA LEU A 6 3.54 -2.95 -2.66
C LEU A 6 2.88 -4.05 -1.85
N THR A 7 3.42 -4.27 -0.65
CA THR A 7 2.84 -5.18 0.34
C THR A 7 2.57 -4.38 1.60
N VAL A 8 1.40 -4.58 2.19
CA VAL A 8 1.08 -3.99 3.48
C VAL A 8 1.87 -4.74 4.54
N LEU A 9 2.77 -4.03 5.25
CA LEU A 9 3.56 -4.63 6.33
C LEU A 9 2.80 -4.64 7.63
N GLU A 10 2.17 -3.50 7.98
CA GLU A 10 1.32 -3.43 9.17
C GLU A 10 0.43 -2.20 9.07
N ILE A 11 -0.65 -2.23 9.83
CA ILE A 11 -1.57 -1.12 9.95
C ILE A 11 -1.39 -0.52 11.34
N CYS A 12 -1.10 0.77 11.40
CA CYS A 12 -0.75 1.47 12.64
C CYS A 12 -1.68 2.65 12.82
N GLY A 13 -2.80 2.44 13.52
CA GLY A 13 -3.75 3.52 13.77
C GLY A 13 -4.37 4.03 12.48
N ASP A 14 -4.08 5.28 12.11
CA ASP A 14 -4.66 5.92 10.94
C ASP A 14 -3.74 5.91 9.72
N TYR A 15 -2.65 5.14 9.77
CA TYR A 15 -1.77 4.96 8.63
C TYR A 15 -1.32 3.50 8.54
N ALA A 16 -0.74 3.14 7.39
CA ALA A 16 -0.17 1.82 7.18
C ALA A 16 1.27 1.96 6.69
N ARG A 17 2.11 0.99 7.04
CA ARG A 17 3.45 0.86 6.48
C ARG A 17 3.39 -0.10 5.31
N LEU A 18 3.92 0.35 4.19
CA LEU A 18 3.95 -0.42 2.95
C LEU A 18 5.39 -0.60 2.50
N ARG A 19 5.65 -1.71 1.82
CA ARG A 19 6.95 -1.94 1.18
C ARG A 19 6.72 -2.19 -0.30
N SER A 20 7.41 -1.46 -1.14
CA SER A 20 7.40 -1.72 -2.58
C SER A 20 8.34 -2.88 -2.89
N ASP A 21 8.14 -3.50 -4.07
CA ASP A 21 8.91 -4.69 -4.45
C ASP A 21 10.41 -4.40 -4.65
N ASP A 22 10.77 -3.12 -4.81
CA ASP A 22 12.18 -2.71 -4.86
C ASP A 22 12.82 -2.56 -3.47
N GLY A 23 12.06 -2.80 -2.40
CA GLY A 23 12.55 -2.73 -1.04
C GLY A 23 12.33 -1.42 -0.31
N ALA A 24 11.82 -0.40 -0.97
CA ALA A 24 11.56 0.89 -0.32
C ALA A 24 10.30 0.81 0.54
N GLU A 25 10.35 1.39 1.73
CA GLU A 25 9.18 1.46 2.62
C GLU A 25 8.59 2.86 2.60
N ARG A 26 7.27 2.94 2.77
CA ARG A 26 6.57 4.21 2.89
C ARG A 26 5.43 4.08 3.90
N GLN A 27 5.06 5.22 4.49
CA GLN A 27 3.88 5.33 5.33
C GLN A 27 2.80 6.02 4.53
N THR A 28 1.59 5.48 4.55
CA THR A 28 0.48 6.02 3.77
C THR A 28 -0.75 6.09 4.67
N ALA A 29 -1.44 7.22 4.64
CA ALA A 29 -2.67 7.38 5.41
C ALA A 29 -3.71 6.35 4.97
N LEU A 30 -4.41 5.75 5.93
CA LEU A 30 -5.39 4.71 5.62
C LEU A 30 -6.50 5.21 4.70
N PHE A 31 -6.90 6.47 4.81
CA PHE A 31 -7.98 6.97 3.98
C PHE A 31 -7.62 7.04 2.49
N LEU A 32 -6.33 6.93 2.15
CA LEU A 32 -5.86 6.87 0.76
C LEU A 32 -5.83 5.44 0.23
N LEU A 33 -6.06 4.45 1.07
CA LEU A 33 -5.94 3.04 0.71
C LEU A 33 -7.32 2.42 0.55
N PRO A 34 -7.44 1.34 -0.26
CA PRO A 34 -8.73 0.65 -0.39
C PRO A 34 -9.19 0.05 0.92
N GLU A 35 -10.49 -0.11 1.08
CA GLU A 35 -11.05 -0.80 2.23
C GLU A 35 -10.72 -2.29 2.16
N GLY A 36 -10.64 -2.92 3.33
CA GLY A 36 -10.43 -4.36 3.39
C GLY A 36 -8.98 -4.80 3.35
N ILE A 37 -8.03 -3.86 3.44
CA ILE A 37 -6.62 -4.23 3.50
C ILE A 37 -6.27 -4.78 4.87
N ASP A 38 -5.24 -5.62 4.90
CA ASP A 38 -4.72 -6.20 6.12
C ASP A 38 -3.23 -6.46 5.93
N ASP A 39 -2.57 -6.93 6.98
CA ASP A 39 -1.15 -7.30 6.88
C ASP A 39 -0.99 -8.34 5.77
N GLY A 40 -0.02 -8.11 4.91
CA GLY A 40 0.26 -9.01 3.79
C GLY A 40 -0.53 -8.72 2.53
N THR A 41 -1.50 -7.81 2.55
CA THR A 41 -2.26 -7.47 1.35
C THR A 41 -1.34 -6.90 0.29
N ARG A 42 -1.49 -7.37 -0.95
CA ARG A 42 -0.73 -6.86 -2.09
C ARG A 42 -1.52 -5.75 -2.76
N LEU A 43 -0.82 -4.68 -3.11
CA LEU A 43 -1.42 -3.50 -3.72
C LEU A 43 -0.68 -3.13 -4.99
N LYS A 44 -1.40 -2.49 -5.89
CA LYS A 44 -0.83 -1.83 -7.07
C LYS A 44 -1.10 -0.35 -6.96
N PHE A 45 -0.08 0.49 -7.13
CA PHE A 45 -0.20 1.94 -7.18
C PHE A 45 0.06 2.41 -8.60
N GLU A 46 -0.93 3.04 -9.20
CA GLU A 46 -0.84 3.56 -10.55
C GLU A 46 -1.84 4.70 -10.70
N ASN A 47 -1.45 5.76 -11.41
CA ASN A 47 -2.31 6.92 -11.64
C ASN A 47 -2.81 7.52 -10.32
N PHE A 48 -1.91 7.60 -9.32
CA PHE A 48 -2.20 8.17 -7.99
C PHE A 48 -3.30 7.42 -7.23
N SER A 49 -3.47 6.14 -7.52
CA SER A 49 -4.53 5.34 -6.92
C SER A 49 -3.98 3.98 -6.50
N TYR A 50 -4.44 3.48 -5.35
CA TYR A 50 -4.07 2.15 -4.86
C TYR A 50 -5.20 1.17 -5.15
N GLU A 51 -4.84 -0.03 -5.58
CA GLU A 51 -5.81 -1.11 -5.83
C GLU A 51 -5.32 -2.40 -5.17
N ILE A 52 -6.26 -3.18 -4.63
CA ILE A 52 -5.95 -4.51 -4.10
C ILE A 52 -5.81 -5.48 -5.28
N LEU A 53 -4.75 -6.25 -5.28
CA LEU A 53 -4.52 -7.26 -6.32
C LEU A 53 -5.32 -8.53 -6.09
#